data_61f5c14c75830a81014dcd97c104b777
#
_entry.id   61f5c14c75830a81014dcd97c104b777
#
_cell.length_a   1.000
_cell.length_b   1.000
_cell.length_c   1.000
_cell.angle_alpha   90.00
_cell.angle_beta   90.00
_cell.angle_gamma   90.00
#
_symmetry.space_group_name_H-M   'P 1'
#
loop_
_entity.id
_entity.type
_entity.pdbx_description
1 polymer ?
#
loop_
_entity_poly.entity_id
_entity_poly.type
_entity_poly.pdbx_seq_one_letter_code
_entity_poly.pdbx_strand_id
1 'polypeptide(L)'
;MKKLIAYIALSFAAITSYATTPLWMRDVQISPDGTEIVFCYKGDLYKVPAKGGTATQLTTQDSYECTPIWSPDGKQIAFASDRNGNFDIFIMSANGGTAQRLTTHSATELPSTFTPDGKYILFSASIQDPASSALFPSAAM
;
A
#
# COMPACT_ATOMS: atom_id res chain seq x y z
N MET A 1 -1.46 54.22 46.37
CA MET A 1 -2.13 53.07 45.73
C MET A 1 -1.26 52.61 44.54
N LYS A 2 -0.47 51.57 44.73
CA LYS A 2 0.45 51.04 43.73
C LYS A 2 -0.28 49.91 42.98
N LYS A 3 -0.55 50.08 41.67
CA LYS A 3 -1.15 49.03 40.84
C LYS A 3 -0.08 48.02 40.45
N LEU A 4 -0.23 46.80 40.93
CA LEU A 4 0.60 45.66 40.61
C LEU A 4 0.09 45.06 39.25
N ILE A 5 0.88 45.23 38.21
CA ILE A 5 0.59 44.62 36.91
C ILE A 5 1.25 43.24 36.91
N ALA A 6 0.44 42.19 36.95
CA ALA A 6 0.91 40.81 36.82
C ALA A 6 1.05 40.46 35.32
N TYR A 7 2.27 40.24 34.88
CA TYR A 7 2.55 39.66 33.51
C TYR A 7 2.40 38.15 33.62
N ILE A 8 1.36 37.63 32.95
CA ILE A 8 1.22 36.20 32.71
C ILE A 8 2.06 35.88 31.45
N ALA A 9 3.23 35.29 31.63
CA ALA A 9 4.03 34.72 30.56
C ALA A 9 3.39 33.41 30.11
N LEU A 10 2.72 33.43 29.00
CA LEU A 10 2.18 32.22 28.33
C LEU A 10 3.34 31.52 27.62
N SER A 11 3.99 30.55 28.27
CA SER A 11 5.01 29.70 27.65
C SER A 11 4.33 28.73 26.70
N PHE A 12 4.43 28.97 25.40
CA PHE A 12 4.10 28.03 24.34
C PHE A 12 5.16 26.89 24.37
N ALA A 13 4.83 25.78 24.97
CA ALA A 13 5.62 24.56 24.83
C ALA A 13 5.37 24.04 23.41
N ALA A 14 6.34 24.24 22.51
CA ALA A 14 6.35 23.60 21.22
C ALA A 14 6.50 22.08 21.43
N ILE A 15 5.41 21.33 21.25
CA ILE A 15 5.46 19.88 21.24
C ILE A 15 6.10 19.47 19.91
N THR A 16 7.41 19.24 19.92
CA THR A 16 8.11 18.62 18.80
C THR A 16 7.70 17.17 18.72
N SER A 17 6.77 16.85 17.84
CA SER A 17 6.45 15.48 17.52
C SER A 17 7.63 14.88 16.73
N TYR A 18 8.41 14.03 17.39
CA TYR A 18 9.40 13.21 16.70
C TYR A 18 8.65 12.10 15.96
N ALA A 19 8.63 12.18 14.64
CA ALA A 19 8.20 11.06 13.82
C ALA A 19 9.20 9.91 14.04
N THR A 20 8.75 8.83 14.65
CA THR A 20 9.55 7.61 14.71
C THR A 20 9.64 7.03 13.31
N THR A 21 10.86 6.81 12.82
CA THR A 21 11.08 6.13 11.54
C THR A 21 10.47 4.72 11.63
N PRO A 22 9.47 4.36 10.84
CA PRO A 22 8.89 3.03 10.89
C PRO A 22 9.93 2.03 10.42
N LEU A 23 10.45 1.20 11.33
CA LEU A 23 11.24 0.02 11.03
C LEU A 23 10.29 -0.98 10.37
N TRP A 24 10.69 -1.64 9.24
CA TRP A 24 9.90 -2.67 8.52
C TRP A 24 8.95 -2.16 7.43
N MET A 25 9.10 -0.94 6.96
CA MET A 25 8.44 -0.50 5.74
C MET A 25 9.08 -1.21 4.54
N ARG A 26 8.26 -1.86 3.68
CA ARG A 26 8.71 -2.64 2.51
C ARG A 26 7.85 -2.31 1.30
N ASP A 27 8.32 -2.70 0.11
CA ASP A 27 7.55 -2.68 -1.14
C ASP A 27 6.88 -1.33 -1.40
N VAL A 28 7.67 -0.25 -1.31
CA VAL A 28 7.19 1.12 -1.43
C VAL A 28 6.97 1.48 -2.89
N GLN A 29 5.78 1.97 -3.24
CA GLN A 29 5.41 2.39 -4.59
C GLN A 29 4.73 3.75 -4.56
N ILE A 30 5.13 4.64 -5.47
CA ILE A 30 4.47 5.93 -5.66
C ILE A 30 3.34 5.81 -6.68
N SER A 31 2.23 6.53 -6.48
CA SER A 31 1.13 6.60 -7.43
C SER A 31 1.57 7.22 -8.77
N PRO A 32 0.91 6.91 -9.89
CA PRO A 32 1.28 7.44 -11.21
C PRO A 32 1.29 8.96 -11.30
N ASP A 33 0.46 9.64 -10.51
CA ASP A 33 0.40 11.11 -10.42
C ASP A 33 1.41 11.71 -9.41
N GLY A 34 2.16 10.86 -8.69
CA GLY A 34 3.15 11.27 -7.70
C GLY A 34 2.60 11.81 -6.39
N THR A 35 1.30 11.68 -6.14
CA THR A 35 0.65 12.33 -4.98
C THR A 35 0.55 11.43 -3.75
N GLU A 36 0.55 10.11 -3.92
CA GLU A 36 0.40 9.12 -2.87
C GLU A 36 1.46 8.03 -2.93
N ILE A 37 1.76 7.44 -1.79
CA ILE A 37 2.69 6.32 -1.65
C ILE A 37 1.93 5.19 -0.98
N VAL A 38 1.96 3.98 -1.58
CA VAL A 38 1.54 2.73 -0.95
C VAL A 38 2.77 1.96 -0.48
N PHE A 39 2.66 1.27 0.63
CA PHE A 39 3.74 0.46 1.19
C PHE A 39 3.19 -0.65 2.09
N CYS A 40 4.02 -1.66 2.33
CA CYS A 40 3.74 -2.73 3.28
C CYS A 40 4.35 -2.41 4.64
N TYR A 41 3.58 -2.62 5.69
CA TYR A 41 4.05 -2.50 7.07
C TYR A 41 3.37 -3.56 7.94
N LYS A 42 4.18 -4.42 8.58
CA LYS A 42 3.73 -5.52 9.45
C LYS A 42 2.70 -6.46 8.83
N GLY A 43 2.79 -6.71 7.53
CA GLY A 43 1.89 -7.61 6.82
C GLY A 43 0.67 -6.96 6.20
N ASP A 44 0.43 -5.67 6.45
CA ASP A 44 -0.68 -4.92 5.86
C ASP A 44 -0.21 -3.86 4.87
N LEU A 45 -1.12 -3.45 3.99
CA LEU A 45 -0.94 -2.32 3.09
C LEU A 45 -1.37 -1.01 3.74
N TYR A 46 -0.55 0.00 3.58
CA TYR A 46 -0.80 1.37 4.02
C TYR A 46 -0.61 2.35 2.86
N LYS A 47 -1.31 3.46 2.94
CA LYS A 47 -1.18 4.58 1.99
C LYS A 47 -0.94 5.88 2.74
N VAL A 48 -0.06 6.73 2.22
CA VAL A 48 0.28 8.04 2.80
C VAL A 48 0.45 9.07 1.67
N PRO A 49 0.09 10.35 1.89
CA PRO A 49 0.42 11.40 0.93
C PRO A 49 1.94 11.49 0.70
N ALA A 50 2.38 11.67 -0.56
CA ALA A 50 3.81 11.78 -0.90
C ALA A 50 4.52 12.96 -0.21
N LYS A 51 3.76 13.98 0.21
CA LYS A 51 4.24 15.13 0.98
C LYS A 51 4.42 14.84 2.47
N GLY A 52 4.11 13.61 2.90
CA GLY A 52 4.06 13.20 4.29
C GLY A 52 2.69 13.42 4.92
N GLY A 53 2.52 12.93 6.14
CA GLY A 53 1.26 13.01 6.87
C GLY A 53 0.93 11.71 7.58
N THR A 54 -0.34 11.49 7.85
CA THR A 54 -0.83 10.27 8.49
C THR A 54 -1.05 9.17 7.46
N ALA A 55 -0.48 7.99 7.70
CA ALA A 55 -0.74 6.81 6.86
C ALA A 55 -2.12 6.22 7.19
N THR A 56 -2.83 5.82 6.14
CA THR A 56 -4.11 5.11 6.24
C THR A 56 -3.87 3.64 5.94
N GLN A 57 -4.35 2.76 6.81
CA GLN A 57 -4.33 1.32 6.59
C GLN A 57 -5.38 0.95 5.54
N LEU A 58 -4.98 0.18 4.53
CA LEU A 58 -5.85 -0.25 3.43
C LEU A 58 -6.37 -1.67 3.63
N THR A 59 -5.58 -2.54 4.28
CA THR A 59 -5.94 -3.94 4.55
C THR A 59 -5.89 -4.20 6.05
N THR A 60 -6.76 -5.10 6.53
CA THR A 60 -6.90 -5.46 7.95
C THR A 60 -7.15 -6.96 8.12
N GLN A 61 -6.81 -7.77 7.13
CA GLN A 61 -7.00 -9.20 7.16
C GLN A 61 -5.92 -9.85 8.02
N ASP A 62 -6.24 -10.99 8.63
CA ASP A 62 -5.25 -11.82 9.33
C ASP A 62 -4.44 -12.62 8.30
N SER A 63 -3.61 -11.91 7.53
CA SER A 63 -2.81 -12.41 6.40
C SER A 63 -1.60 -11.50 6.18
N TYR A 64 -0.69 -11.94 5.33
CA TYR A 64 0.46 -11.15 4.93
C TYR A 64 0.26 -10.61 3.51
N GLU A 65 0.24 -9.28 3.37
CA GLU A 65 0.19 -8.59 2.09
C GLU A 65 1.57 -8.05 1.71
N CYS A 66 1.90 -8.14 0.42
CA CYS A 66 3.17 -7.65 -0.11
C CYS A 66 3.08 -7.24 -1.59
N THR A 67 4.15 -6.65 -2.10
CA THR A 67 4.33 -6.27 -3.50
C THR A 67 3.15 -5.48 -4.10
N PRO A 68 2.67 -4.38 -3.46
CA PRO A 68 1.63 -3.55 -4.05
C PRO A 68 2.12 -2.86 -5.31
N ILE A 69 1.25 -2.79 -6.33
CA ILE A 69 1.49 -2.05 -7.57
C ILE A 69 0.27 -1.21 -7.91
N TRP A 70 0.50 -0.01 -8.42
CA TRP A 70 -0.55 0.90 -8.85
C TRP A 70 -1.02 0.59 -10.27
N SER A 71 -2.34 0.67 -10.51
CA SER A 71 -2.86 0.77 -11.88
C SER A 71 -2.41 2.08 -12.54
N PRO A 72 -2.26 2.12 -13.89
CA PRO A 72 -1.79 3.32 -14.59
C PRO A 72 -2.65 4.57 -14.39
N ASP A 73 -3.94 4.39 -14.11
CA ASP A 73 -4.87 5.47 -13.83
C ASP A 73 -4.92 5.88 -12.33
N GLY A 74 -4.14 5.19 -11.47
CA GLY A 74 -4.05 5.46 -10.03
C GLY A 74 -5.30 5.07 -9.23
N LYS A 75 -6.29 4.38 -9.82
CA LYS A 75 -7.55 4.07 -9.14
C LYS A 75 -7.56 2.75 -8.40
N GLN A 76 -6.64 1.84 -8.75
CA GLN A 76 -6.56 0.51 -8.18
C GLN A 76 -5.14 0.19 -7.70
N ILE A 77 -5.07 -0.74 -6.75
CA ILE A 77 -3.82 -1.34 -6.26
C ILE A 77 -3.98 -2.84 -6.38
N ALA A 78 -3.05 -3.49 -7.09
CA ALA A 78 -2.91 -4.94 -7.05
C ALA A 78 -1.78 -5.31 -6.09
N PHE A 79 -1.91 -6.45 -5.42
CA PHE A 79 -0.96 -6.90 -4.40
C PHE A 79 -1.04 -8.41 -4.23
N ALA A 80 -0.03 -9.00 -3.62
CA ALA A 80 -0.04 -10.40 -3.21
C ALA A 80 -0.54 -10.54 -1.78
N SER A 81 -1.32 -11.60 -1.50
CA SER A 81 -1.79 -11.95 -0.15
C SER A 81 -1.85 -13.45 0.03
N ASP A 82 -1.42 -13.94 1.21
CA ASP A 82 -1.43 -15.37 1.56
C ASP A 82 -2.71 -15.82 2.30
N ARG A 83 -3.76 -14.98 2.32
CA ARG A 83 -5.03 -15.25 3.03
C ARG A 83 -5.75 -16.55 2.63
N ASN A 84 -5.36 -17.14 1.52
CA ASN A 84 -5.88 -18.42 1.03
C ASN A 84 -4.87 -19.57 1.08
N GLY A 85 -3.78 -19.41 1.84
CA GLY A 85 -2.77 -20.43 2.12
C GLY A 85 -1.47 -20.28 1.35
N ASN A 86 -1.47 -19.65 0.19
CA ASN A 86 -0.30 -19.24 -0.59
C ASN A 86 -0.52 -17.82 -1.13
N PHE A 87 0.54 -17.19 -1.63
CA PHE A 87 0.40 -15.86 -2.21
C PHE A 87 -0.34 -15.93 -3.54
N ASP A 88 -1.50 -15.31 -3.56
CA ASP A 88 -2.32 -15.02 -4.75
C ASP A 88 -2.37 -13.52 -5.00
N ILE A 89 -2.73 -13.15 -6.23
CA ILE A 89 -2.91 -11.75 -6.61
C ILE A 89 -4.32 -11.30 -6.30
N PHE A 90 -4.39 -10.19 -5.58
CA PHE A 90 -5.62 -9.47 -5.28
C PHE A 90 -5.58 -8.08 -5.89
N ILE A 91 -6.75 -7.51 -6.13
CA ILE A 91 -6.92 -6.13 -6.57
C ILE A 91 -7.98 -5.44 -5.71
N MET A 92 -7.76 -4.15 -5.41
CA MET A 92 -8.70 -3.33 -4.66
C MET A 92 -8.69 -1.90 -5.16
N SER A 93 -9.70 -1.11 -4.77
CA SER A 93 -9.66 0.33 -4.98
C SER A 93 -8.49 0.97 -4.22
N ALA A 94 -7.83 1.96 -4.82
CA ALA A 94 -6.78 2.76 -4.17
C ALA A 94 -7.28 3.52 -2.92
N ASN A 95 -8.59 3.63 -2.75
CA ASN A 95 -9.23 4.22 -1.57
C ASN A 95 -9.57 3.20 -0.47
N GLY A 96 -9.13 1.96 -0.64
CA GLY A 96 -9.47 0.87 0.27
C GLY A 96 -10.79 0.17 -0.10
N GLY A 97 -11.24 -0.71 0.78
CA GLY A 97 -12.44 -1.50 0.60
C GLY A 97 -12.16 -2.99 0.38
N THR A 98 -13.12 -3.71 -0.19
CA THR A 98 -13.01 -5.15 -0.40
C THR A 98 -12.03 -5.45 -1.54
N ALA A 99 -11.06 -6.32 -1.27
CA ALA A 99 -10.16 -6.84 -2.30
C ALA A 99 -10.78 -8.04 -3.02
N GLN A 100 -10.63 -8.07 -4.33
CA GLN A 100 -11.02 -9.20 -5.18
C GLN A 100 -9.79 -10.06 -5.48
N ARG A 101 -9.92 -11.38 -5.31
CA ARG A 101 -8.89 -12.35 -5.72
C ARG A 101 -8.91 -12.51 -7.23
N LEU A 102 -7.75 -12.39 -7.87
CA LEU A 102 -7.58 -12.54 -9.31
C LEU A 102 -7.03 -13.91 -9.70
N THR A 103 -6.15 -14.48 -8.89
CA THR A 103 -5.51 -15.78 -9.16
C THR A 103 -5.86 -16.80 -8.09
N THR A 104 -5.84 -18.08 -8.44
CA THR A 104 -6.25 -19.19 -7.57
C THR A 104 -5.37 -20.41 -7.70
N HIS A 105 -4.18 -20.27 -8.28
CA HIS A 105 -3.24 -21.39 -8.46
C HIS A 105 -2.55 -21.73 -7.13
N SER A 106 -2.10 -22.98 -6.99
CA SER A 106 -1.38 -23.45 -5.79
C SER A 106 0.05 -22.92 -5.67
N ALA A 107 0.60 -22.28 -6.70
CA ALA A 107 1.92 -21.67 -6.67
C ALA A 107 1.88 -20.28 -6.05
N THR A 108 3.01 -19.80 -5.52
CA THR A 108 3.18 -18.40 -5.12
C THR A 108 3.18 -17.51 -6.34
N GLU A 109 2.30 -16.52 -6.36
CA GLU A 109 2.12 -15.55 -7.43
C GLU A 109 2.33 -14.13 -6.92
N LEU A 110 3.24 -13.39 -7.54
CA LEU A 110 3.61 -12.03 -7.12
C LEU A 110 3.42 -11.05 -8.28
N PRO A 111 2.61 -9.98 -8.13
CA PRO A 111 2.42 -8.99 -9.17
C PRO A 111 3.70 -8.18 -9.39
N SER A 112 4.00 -7.87 -10.65
CA SER A 112 5.18 -7.08 -11.04
C SER A 112 4.80 -5.70 -11.56
N THR A 113 3.83 -5.62 -12.48
CA THR A 113 3.37 -4.35 -13.05
C THR A 113 2.04 -4.52 -13.77
N PHE A 114 1.31 -3.42 -13.95
CA PHE A 114 0.22 -3.36 -14.93
C PHE A 114 0.77 -3.09 -16.32
N THR A 115 0.04 -3.54 -17.36
CA THR A 115 0.28 -3.03 -18.70
C THR A 115 -0.06 -1.54 -18.78
N PRO A 116 0.54 -0.77 -19.71
CA PRO A 116 0.28 0.67 -19.82
C PRO A 116 -1.19 1.05 -20.07
N ASP A 117 -1.96 0.15 -20.68
CA ASP A 117 -3.40 0.32 -20.89
C ASP A 117 -4.26 -0.10 -19.68
N GLY A 118 -3.62 -0.60 -18.62
CA GLY A 118 -4.29 -1.04 -17.39
C GLY A 118 -5.07 -2.34 -17.50
N LYS A 119 -5.06 -3.02 -18.64
CA LYS A 119 -5.91 -4.20 -18.87
C LYS A 119 -5.36 -5.50 -18.31
N TYR A 120 -4.06 -5.59 -18.10
CA TYR A 120 -3.40 -6.80 -17.63
C TYR A 120 -2.42 -6.50 -16.52
N ILE A 121 -2.18 -7.51 -15.70
CA ILE A 121 -1.12 -7.53 -14.69
C ILE A 121 -0.09 -8.57 -15.14
N LEU A 122 1.16 -8.15 -15.26
CA LEU A 122 2.30 -9.04 -15.38
C LEU A 122 2.70 -9.50 -13.99
N PHE A 123 2.89 -10.80 -13.81
CA PHE A 123 3.27 -11.37 -12.52
C PHE A 123 4.26 -12.53 -12.71
N SER A 124 4.96 -12.87 -11.64
CA SER A 124 5.77 -14.08 -11.55
C SER A 124 5.01 -15.15 -10.78
N ALA A 125 5.11 -16.42 -11.22
CA ALA A 125 4.57 -17.55 -10.53
C ALA A 125 5.68 -18.60 -10.30
N SER A 126 5.79 -19.13 -9.09
CA SER A 126 6.74 -20.22 -8.76
C SER A 126 6.19 -21.56 -9.20
N ILE A 127 5.94 -21.72 -10.50
CA ILE A 127 5.58 -22.99 -11.11
C ILE A 127 6.89 -23.68 -11.52
N GLN A 128 6.98 -25.01 -11.41
CA GLN A 128 8.18 -25.78 -11.80
C GLN A 128 8.47 -25.78 -13.32
N ASP A 129 7.90 -24.83 -14.06
CA ASP A 129 8.13 -24.63 -15.49
C ASP A 129 8.97 -23.36 -15.68
N PRO A 130 10.15 -23.45 -16.33
CA PRO A 130 11.05 -22.29 -16.52
C PRO A 130 10.52 -21.17 -17.43
N ALA A 131 9.30 -21.29 -17.97
CA ALA A 131 8.66 -20.30 -18.84
C ALA A 131 7.51 -19.49 -18.17
N SER A 132 7.37 -19.52 -16.87
CA SER A 132 6.16 -19.07 -16.17
C SER A 132 6.12 -17.59 -15.80
N SER A 133 6.24 -16.70 -16.78
CA SER A 133 5.68 -15.35 -16.65
C SER A 133 4.33 -15.32 -17.36
N ALA A 134 3.26 -15.03 -16.64
CA ALA A 134 1.92 -14.98 -17.21
C ALA A 134 1.31 -13.58 -17.13
N LEU A 135 0.51 -13.24 -18.15
CA LEU A 135 -0.32 -12.05 -18.17
C LEU A 135 -1.72 -12.43 -17.70
N PHE A 136 -2.23 -11.74 -16.68
CA PHE A 136 -3.59 -11.93 -16.21
C PHE A 136 -4.43 -10.68 -16.52
N PRO A 137 -5.67 -10.83 -17.01
CA PRO A 137 -6.52 -9.68 -17.19
C PRO A 137 -6.81 -9.03 -15.83
N SER A 138 -6.52 -7.73 -15.72
CA SER A 138 -7.04 -6.95 -14.62
C SER A 138 -8.55 -6.88 -14.80
N ALA A 139 -9.33 -7.44 -13.89
CA ALA A 139 -10.77 -7.33 -13.97
C ALA A 139 -11.14 -5.85 -14.00
N ALA A 140 -11.64 -5.39 -15.16
CA ALA A 140 -12.28 -4.09 -15.25
C ALA A 140 -13.57 -4.17 -14.43
N MET A 141 -13.62 -3.45 -13.33
CA MET A 141 -14.86 -3.13 -12.62
C MET A 141 -15.48 -1.87 -13.22
#